data_eb42bfecd5dcfb33a983dcd7b2379db0
#
_entry.id   eb42bfecd5dcfb33a983dcd7b2379db0
#
_cell.length_a   1.000
_cell.length_b   1.000
_cell.length_c   1.000
_cell.angle_alpha   90.00
_cell.angle_beta   90.00
_cell.angle_gamma   90.00
#
_symmetry.space_group_name_H-M   'P 1'
#
loop_
_entity.id
_entity.type
_entity.pdbx_description
1 polymer ?
#
loop_
_entity_poly.entity_id
_entity_poly.type
_entity_poly.pdbx_seq_one_letter_code
_entity_poly.pdbx_strand_id
1 'polypeptide(L)'
;MEFNQEKSHIIIYNNEELRIININPFKLVCLINDLPKIKIARMLYRSNLIFYVGDDIQNEDSQSNFTPNILNIYDDAKKEIIDNVKLNSQILDVQIIKNYISLLSDKFVHIYKLDNLKNYIYKFEVCNNNFLLSEEIFVYMEHNKKSKSSEVIKIFNLDNAKSIKIKAHENKIKYLALNNKSTQLATSSEKGTIIRIFDVHTL
;
A
#
# COMPACT_ATOMS: atom_id res chain seq x y z
N MET A 1 -1.39 13.54 0.24
CA MET A 1 -0.37 13.74 1.31
C MET A 1 -0.24 12.45 2.08
N GLU A 2 0.98 11.96 2.27
CA GLU A 2 1.24 10.68 2.94
C GLU A 2 2.50 10.75 3.79
N PHE A 3 2.55 9.97 4.87
CA PHE A 3 3.75 9.82 5.70
C PHE A 3 4.61 8.66 5.19
N ASN A 4 5.94 8.76 5.41
CA ASN A 4 6.78 7.57 5.29
C ASN A 4 6.53 6.59 6.46
N GLN A 5 7.09 5.39 6.38
CA GLN A 5 6.87 4.31 7.37
C GLN A 5 7.28 4.71 8.79
N GLU A 6 8.30 5.56 8.94
CA GLU A 6 8.80 6.06 10.23
C GLU A 6 8.07 7.31 10.73
N LYS A 7 7.17 7.89 9.93
CA LYS A 7 6.49 9.17 10.20
C LYS A 7 7.44 10.35 10.40
N SER A 8 8.63 10.27 9.82
CA SER A 8 9.66 11.30 9.88
C SER A 8 9.60 12.28 8.70
N HIS A 9 8.99 11.85 7.60
CA HIS A 9 8.84 12.63 6.39
C HIS A 9 7.39 12.58 5.88
N ILE A 10 6.99 13.66 5.22
CA ILE A 10 5.71 13.76 4.51
C ILE A 10 6.00 13.93 3.03
N ILE A 11 5.30 13.15 2.20
CA ILE A 11 5.23 13.36 0.76
C ILE A 11 3.93 14.10 0.43
N ILE A 12 4.06 15.22 -0.26
CA ILE A 12 2.94 16.06 -0.73
C ILE A 12 3.07 16.15 -2.24
N TYR A 13 2.01 15.94 -2.96
CA TYR A 13 1.99 16.01 -4.42
C TYR A 13 0.68 16.63 -4.92
N ASN A 14 0.78 17.30 -6.04
CA ASN A 14 -0.33 17.87 -6.79
C ASN A 14 -0.13 17.61 -8.30
N ASN A 15 -0.77 18.40 -9.15
CA ASN A 15 -0.69 18.23 -10.60
C ASN A 15 0.63 18.73 -11.23
N GLU A 16 1.46 19.43 -10.48
CA GLU A 16 2.63 20.14 -11.03
C GLU A 16 3.93 19.73 -10.35
N GLU A 17 3.86 19.31 -9.07
CA GLU A 17 5.06 19.07 -8.27
C GLU A 17 4.86 18.00 -7.21
N LEU A 18 5.97 17.41 -6.79
CA LEU A 18 6.06 16.53 -5.64
C LEU A 18 7.09 17.09 -4.64
N ARG A 19 6.70 17.21 -3.40
CA ARG A 19 7.54 17.70 -2.29
C ARG A 19 7.72 16.63 -1.24
N ILE A 20 8.94 16.45 -0.75
CA ILE A 20 9.24 15.66 0.44
C ILE A 20 9.74 16.61 1.52
N ILE A 21 9.09 16.57 2.67
CA ILE A 21 9.36 17.44 3.80
C ILE A 21 9.76 16.59 5.00
N ASN A 22 10.92 16.86 5.57
CA ASN A 22 11.30 16.33 6.89
C ASN A 22 10.48 17.06 7.97
N ILE A 23 9.92 16.32 8.93
CA ILE A 23 9.04 16.89 9.95
C ILE A 23 9.82 17.53 11.08
N ASN A 24 10.95 16.95 11.44
CA ASN A 24 11.78 17.45 12.55
C ASN A 24 13.29 17.33 12.22
N PRO A 25 14.00 18.46 11.99
CA PRO A 25 13.46 19.81 11.84
C PRO A 25 12.58 19.95 10.57
N PHE A 26 11.61 20.84 10.61
CA PHE A 26 10.74 21.06 9.45
C PHE A 26 11.54 21.68 8.29
N LYS A 27 11.78 20.88 7.23
CA LYS A 27 12.62 21.27 6.11
C LYS A 27 12.21 20.57 4.84
N LEU A 28 12.17 21.32 3.72
CA LEU A 28 12.05 20.75 2.39
C LEU A 28 13.33 19.94 2.07
N VAL A 29 13.16 18.66 1.74
CA VAL A 29 14.24 17.72 1.43
C VAL A 29 14.36 17.51 -0.07
N CYS A 30 13.22 17.37 -0.75
CA CYS A 30 13.16 17.12 -2.18
C CYS A 30 12.02 17.91 -2.80
N LEU A 31 12.28 18.44 -4.00
CA LEU A 31 11.28 19.07 -4.86
C LEU A 31 11.49 18.50 -6.27
N ILE A 32 10.44 17.93 -6.84
CA ILE A 32 10.43 17.42 -8.21
C ILE A 32 9.32 18.17 -8.94
N ASN A 33 9.71 18.91 -9.96
CA ASN A 33 8.82 19.60 -10.88
C ASN A 33 8.62 18.77 -12.15
N ASP A 34 7.68 19.17 -12.98
CA ASP A 34 7.43 18.59 -14.31
C ASP A 34 7.05 17.09 -14.28
N LEU A 35 6.53 16.63 -13.13
CA LEU A 35 5.90 15.33 -13.07
C LEU A 35 4.48 15.42 -13.67
N PRO A 36 4.03 14.36 -14.34
CA PRO A 36 2.64 14.27 -14.75
C PRO A 36 1.73 14.25 -13.51
N LYS A 37 0.46 14.52 -13.69
CA LYS A 37 -0.52 14.45 -12.63
C LYS A 37 -0.40 13.13 -11.86
N ILE A 38 -0.11 13.22 -10.57
CA ILE A 38 0.12 12.08 -9.69
C ILE A 38 -1.16 11.77 -8.93
N LYS A 39 -1.59 10.52 -8.99
CA LYS A 39 -2.71 9.98 -8.21
C LYS A 39 -2.27 9.43 -6.87
N ILE A 40 -1.18 8.68 -6.85
CA ILE A 40 -0.62 8.05 -5.65
C ILE A 40 0.88 8.29 -5.65
N ALA A 41 1.42 8.73 -4.52
CA ALA A 41 2.86 8.74 -4.30
C ALA A 41 3.20 8.19 -2.91
N ARG A 42 4.27 7.42 -2.85
CA ARG A 42 4.81 6.81 -1.63
C ARG A 42 6.32 6.92 -1.63
N MET A 43 6.93 6.96 -0.47
CA MET A 43 8.38 6.88 -0.32
C MET A 43 8.74 5.66 0.52
N LEU A 44 9.93 5.12 0.29
CA LEU A 44 10.47 4.00 1.04
C LEU A 44 11.39 4.53 2.15
N TYR A 45 10.90 4.58 3.39
CA TYR A 45 11.62 5.11 4.55
C TYR A 45 12.25 6.47 4.27
N ARG A 46 13.57 6.60 4.43
CA ARG A 46 14.37 7.80 4.13
C ARG A 46 15.26 7.62 2.90
N SER A 47 14.90 6.67 2.04
CA SER A 47 15.66 6.44 0.81
C SER A 47 15.34 7.53 -0.25
N ASN A 48 16.12 7.54 -1.30
CA ASN A 48 15.90 8.37 -2.50
C ASN A 48 14.85 7.78 -3.45
N LEU A 49 14.21 6.65 -3.08
CA LEU A 49 13.23 5.99 -3.94
C LEU A 49 11.82 6.51 -3.69
N ILE A 50 11.20 6.98 -4.76
CA ILE A 50 9.84 7.48 -4.80
C ILE A 50 9.03 6.58 -5.74
N PHE A 51 7.89 6.10 -5.25
CA PHE A 51 6.97 5.24 -5.98
C PHE A 51 5.72 6.04 -6.30
N TYR A 52 5.36 6.14 -7.56
CA TYR A 52 4.17 6.90 -7.92
C TYR A 52 3.38 6.28 -9.06
N VAL A 53 2.08 6.53 -9.03
CA VAL A 53 1.12 6.17 -10.06
C VAL A 53 0.57 7.46 -10.65
N GLY A 54 0.59 7.57 -11.97
CA GLY A 54 -0.01 8.70 -12.69
C GLY A 54 -1.53 8.66 -12.61
N ASP A 55 -2.16 9.81 -12.85
CA ASP A 55 -3.59 9.91 -13.06
C ASP A 55 -3.91 9.86 -14.57
N ASP A 56 -5.16 9.51 -14.92
CA ASP A 56 -5.60 9.51 -16.30
C ASP A 56 -5.45 10.92 -16.90
N ILE A 57 -4.45 11.10 -17.76
CA ILE A 57 -4.43 12.23 -18.66
C ILE A 57 -5.18 11.80 -19.91
N GLN A 58 -6.31 12.43 -20.17
CA GLN A 58 -7.05 12.32 -21.44
C GLN A 58 -6.25 12.95 -22.61
N ASN A 59 -5.03 12.54 -22.79
CA ASN A 59 -4.23 12.88 -23.97
C ASN A 59 -4.13 11.63 -24.83
N GLU A 60 -4.57 11.76 -26.08
CA GLU A 60 -4.67 10.72 -27.10
C GLU A 60 -3.34 10.04 -27.48
N ASP A 61 -2.22 10.48 -26.95
CA ASP A 61 -0.91 9.83 -27.13
C ASP A 61 -0.69 8.68 -26.16
N SER A 62 -1.17 7.51 -26.56
CA SER A 62 -1.16 6.24 -25.81
C SER A 62 0.21 5.63 -25.50
N GLN A 63 1.31 6.41 -25.49
CA GLN A 63 2.66 5.94 -25.17
C GLN A 63 3.24 6.52 -23.88
N SER A 64 2.47 7.25 -23.07
CA SER A 64 3.01 7.79 -21.83
C SER A 64 3.11 6.70 -20.74
N ASN A 65 4.27 6.60 -20.08
CA ASN A 65 4.51 5.76 -18.90
C ASN A 65 3.71 6.22 -17.64
N PHE A 66 2.73 7.10 -17.80
CA PHE A 66 2.02 7.78 -16.72
C PHE A 66 0.56 7.39 -16.60
N THR A 67 0.23 6.18 -17.05
CA THR A 67 -1.12 5.65 -16.97
C THR A 67 -1.44 5.13 -15.56
N PRO A 68 -2.71 5.14 -15.12
CA PRO A 68 -3.10 4.77 -13.75
C PRO A 68 -2.89 3.28 -13.42
N ASN A 69 -2.47 2.48 -14.38
CA ASN A 69 -2.13 1.06 -14.21
C ASN A 69 -0.63 0.78 -14.14
N ILE A 70 0.22 1.82 -14.12
CA ILE A 70 1.67 1.69 -14.00
C ILE A 70 2.12 2.34 -12.68
N LEU A 71 2.82 1.56 -11.85
CA LEU A 71 3.63 2.07 -10.75
C LEU A 71 5.02 2.37 -11.28
N ASN A 72 5.46 3.61 -11.20
CA ASN A 72 6.82 4.04 -11.54
C ASN A 72 7.67 4.11 -10.27
N ILE A 73 8.94 3.75 -10.40
CA ILE A 73 9.95 3.86 -9.35
C ILE A 73 11.00 4.88 -9.81
N TYR A 74 10.99 6.01 -9.14
CA TYR A 74 11.88 7.13 -9.42
C TYR A 74 13.00 7.20 -8.39
N ASP A 75 14.22 7.33 -8.86
CA ASP A 75 15.41 7.54 -8.01
C ASP A 75 15.76 9.02 -8.00
N ASP A 76 15.50 9.70 -6.87
CA ASP A 76 15.79 11.13 -6.73
C ASP A 76 17.29 11.46 -6.78
N ALA A 77 18.18 10.54 -6.44
CA ALA A 77 19.62 10.73 -6.55
C ALA A 77 20.10 10.70 -8.00
N LYS A 78 19.50 9.85 -8.83
CA LYS A 78 19.80 9.74 -10.26
C LYS A 78 18.95 10.65 -11.14
N LYS A 79 17.82 11.16 -10.61
CA LYS A 79 16.83 11.96 -11.33
C LYS A 79 16.20 11.25 -12.54
N GLU A 80 15.96 9.93 -12.39
CA GLU A 80 15.39 9.10 -13.45
C GLU A 80 14.44 8.02 -12.91
N ILE A 81 13.55 7.53 -13.78
CA ILE A 81 12.74 6.33 -13.51
C ILE A 81 13.64 5.12 -13.73
N ILE A 82 13.85 4.34 -12.66
CA ILE A 82 14.75 3.17 -12.70
C ILE A 82 14.02 1.85 -12.98
N ASP A 83 12.72 1.78 -12.68
CA ASP A 83 11.90 0.58 -12.91
C ASP A 83 10.41 0.94 -12.91
N ASN A 84 9.58 -0.01 -13.35
CA ASN A 84 8.13 0.13 -13.29
C ASN A 84 7.42 -1.24 -13.16
N VAL A 85 6.19 -1.21 -12.64
CA VAL A 85 5.30 -2.37 -12.58
C VAL A 85 3.99 -2.03 -13.28
N LYS A 86 3.65 -2.76 -14.33
CA LYS A 86 2.40 -2.58 -15.09
C LYS A 86 1.38 -3.65 -14.71
N LEU A 87 0.18 -3.25 -14.35
CA LEU A 87 -0.98 -4.11 -14.16
C LEU A 87 -1.94 -4.01 -15.35
N ASN A 88 -2.85 -4.98 -15.45
CA ASN A 88 -3.89 -4.96 -16.49
C ASN A 88 -5.03 -3.97 -16.18
N SER A 89 -5.17 -3.58 -14.91
CA SER A 89 -6.19 -2.65 -14.44
C SER A 89 -5.58 -1.56 -13.58
N GLN A 90 -6.35 -0.51 -13.32
CA GLN A 90 -5.94 0.66 -12.56
C GLN A 90 -5.46 0.29 -11.16
N ILE A 91 -4.34 0.88 -10.74
CA ILE A 91 -3.83 0.79 -9.37
C ILE A 91 -4.65 1.73 -8.48
N LEU A 92 -5.24 1.18 -7.43
CA LEU A 92 -6.12 1.88 -6.50
C LEU A 92 -5.41 2.27 -5.21
N ASP A 93 -4.45 1.47 -4.75
CA ASP A 93 -3.59 1.75 -3.60
C ASP A 93 -2.24 1.05 -3.72
N VAL A 94 -1.25 1.63 -3.04
CA VAL A 94 0.13 1.14 -3.00
C VAL A 94 0.62 1.19 -1.56
N GLN A 95 1.05 0.05 -1.01
CA GLN A 95 1.76 0.00 0.26
C GLN A 95 3.17 -0.54 0.05
N ILE A 96 4.15 0.07 0.68
CA ILE A 96 5.56 -0.25 0.52
C ILE A 96 6.20 -0.42 1.88
N ILE A 97 6.97 -1.47 2.01
CA ILE A 97 7.80 -1.77 3.17
C ILE A 97 9.18 -2.24 2.68
N LYS A 98 10.09 -2.48 3.61
CA LYS A 98 11.50 -2.77 3.31
C LYS A 98 11.75 -3.78 2.18
N ASN A 99 11.01 -4.88 2.16
CA ASN A 99 11.25 -5.98 1.21
C ASN A 99 10.11 -6.18 0.21
N TYR A 100 8.96 -5.54 0.42
CA TYR A 100 7.75 -5.84 -0.33
C TYR A 100 7.01 -4.59 -0.78
N ILE A 101 6.35 -4.70 -1.93
CA ILE A 101 5.34 -3.76 -2.42
C ILE A 101 4.03 -4.53 -2.59
N SER A 102 2.94 -3.94 -2.14
CA SER A 102 1.59 -4.40 -2.48
C SER A 102 0.89 -3.39 -3.37
N LEU A 103 0.27 -3.89 -4.44
CA LEU A 103 -0.52 -3.12 -5.39
C LEU A 103 -1.95 -3.60 -5.36
N LEU A 104 -2.87 -2.75 -4.97
CA LEU A 104 -4.30 -3.01 -5.09
C LEU A 104 -4.78 -2.61 -6.48
N SER A 105 -5.44 -3.54 -7.18
CA SER A 105 -6.16 -3.25 -8.41
C SER A 105 -7.48 -4.02 -8.44
N ASP A 106 -8.59 -3.39 -8.74
CA ASP A 106 -9.95 -3.96 -8.67
C ASP A 106 -10.22 -4.64 -7.31
N LYS A 107 -10.23 -5.97 -7.29
CA LYS A 107 -10.45 -6.81 -6.11
C LYS A 107 -9.20 -7.56 -5.67
N PHE A 108 -8.06 -7.31 -6.29
CA PHE A 108 -6.85 -8.09 -6.06
C PHE A 108 -5.72 -7.24 -5.52
N VAL A 109 -5.05 -7.75 -4.50
CA VAL A 109 -3.76 -7.24 -4.05
C VAL A 109 -2.66 -8.15 -4.59
N HIS A 110 -1.74 -7.55 -5.34
CA HIS A 110 -0.54 -8.22 -5.85
C HIS A 110 0.64 -7.83 -4.99
N ILE A 111 1.36 -8.80 -4.45
CA ILE A 111 2.56 -8.56 -3.63
C ILE A 111 3.80 -8.93 -4.43
N TYR A 112 4.73 -8.00 -4.50
CA TYR A 112 6.03 -8.13 -5.16
C TYR A 112 7.15 -8.04 -4.12
N LYS A 113 8.29 -8.68 -4.41
CA LYS A 113 9.55 -8.37 -3.74
C LYS A 113 10.20 -7.15 -4.39
N LEU A 114 10.74 -6.25 -3.58
CA LEU A 114 11.42 -5.03 -4.08
C LEU A 114 12.66 -5.33 -4.93
N ASP A 115 13.32 -6.45 -4.70
CA ASP A 115 14.48 -6.90 -5.47
C ASP A 115 14.11 -7.57 -6.81
N ASN A 116 12.81 -7.92 -7.00
CA ASN A 116 12.32 -8.54 -8.22
C ASN A 116 10.88 -8.13 -8.52
N LEU A 117 10.71 -7.10 -9.31
CA LEU A 117 9.40 -6.54 -9.68
C LEU A 117 8.79 -7.14 -10.96
N LYS A 118 9.48 -8.08 -11.60
CA LYS A 118 8.98 -8.71 -12.85
C LYS A 118 7.74 -9.56 -12.62
N ASN A 119 7.68 -10.25 -11.47
CA ASN A 119 6.57 -11.14 -11.14
C ASN A 119 6.11 -10.92 -9.71
N TYR A 120 4.80 -10.87 -9.51
CA TYR A 120 4.25 -10.91 -8.14
C TYR A 120 4.48 -12.29 -7.52
N ILE A 121 4.77 -12.32 -6.23
CA ILE A 121 4.95 -13.56 -5.46
C ILE A 121 3.62 -14.08 -4.90
N TYR A 122 2.69 -13.16 -4.59
CA TYR A 122 1.36 -13.48 -4.08
C TYR A 122 0.29 -12.62 -4.74
N LYS A 123 -0.90 -13.21 -4.89
CA LYS A 123 -2.11 -12.54 -5.34
C LYS A 123 -3.28 -12.93 -4.45
N PHE A 124 -3.93 -11.96 -3.84
CA PHE A 124 -5.06 -12.17 -2.93
C PHE A 124 -6.30 -11.45 -3.44
N GLU A 125 -7.44 -12.14 -3.41
CA GLU A 125 -8.74 -11.50 -3.57
C GLU A 125 -9.15 -10.88 -2.25
N VAL A 126 -9.46 -9.58 -2.26
CA VAL A 126 -9.85 -8.81 -1.08
C VAL A 126 -11.27 -8.28 -1.24
N CYS A 127 -12.02 -8.18 -0.14
CA CYS A 127 -13.40 -7.70 -0.22
C CYS A 127 -13.53 -6.17 -0.14
N ASN A 128 -12.48 -5.49 0.25
CA ASN A 128 -12.42 -4.02 0.28
C ASN A 128 -10.95 -3.55 0.24
N ASN A 129 -10.78 -2.24 0.22
CA ASN A 129 -9.45 -1.61 0.16
C ASN A 129 -8.72 -1.56 1.51
N ASN A 130 -9.26 -2.22 2.54
CA ASN A 130 -8.69 -2.18 3.88
C ASN A 130 -7.82 -3.43 4.09
N PHE A 131 -6.54 -3.28 3.86
CA PHE A 131 -5.51 -4.30 4.07
C PHE A 131 -4.27 -3.66 4.67
N LEU A 132 -3.40 -4.45 5.25
CA LEU A 132 -2.15 -4.00 5.86
C LEU A 132 -1.00 -4.91 5.41
N LEU A 133 0.09 -4.28 5.04
CA LEU A 133 1.33 -4.95 4.69
C LEU A 133 2.40 -4.62 5.74
N SER A 134 3.08 -5.64 6.26
CA SER A 134 4.25 -5.50 7.11
C SER A 134 5.41 -6.34 6.57
N GLU A 135 6.56 -6.34 7.25
CA GLU A 135 7.73 -7.10 6.81
C GLU A 135 7.50 -8.62 6.83
N GLU A 136 6.61 -9.10 7.70
CA GLU A 136 6.38 -10.54 7.91
C GLU A 136 4.98 -10.99 7.51
N ILE A 137 4.00 -10.09 7.60
CA ILE A 137 2.59 -10.48 7.43
C ILE A 137 1.82 -9.54 6.51
N PHE A 138 0.85 -10.13 5.82
CA PHE A 138 -0.18 -9.44 5.07
C PHE A 138 -1.54 -9.71 5.71
N VAL A 139 -2.23 -8.65 6.11
CA VAL A 139 -3.56 -8.73 6.75
C VAL A 139 -4.59 -8.18 5.79
N TYR A 140 -5.64 -8.96 5.52
CA TYR A 140 -6.70 -8.57 4.61
C TYR A 140 -8.04 -9.18 5.00
N MET A 141 -9.10 -8.68 4.40
CA MET A 141 -10.44 -9.21 4.60
C MET A 141 -10.89 -10.05 3.41
N GLU A 142 -11.38 -11.25 3.73
CA GLU A 142 -11.95 -12.20 2.77
C GLU A 142 -13.48 -12.26 2.94
N HIS A 143 -14.20 -12.34 1.82
CA HIS A 143 -15.63 -12.62 1.88
C HIS A 143 -15.89 -14.00 2.45
N ASN A 144 -16.73 -14.07 3.46
CA ASN A 144 -17.23 -15.36 3.91
C ASN A 144 -18.27 -15.85 2.89
N LYS A 145 -17.90 -16.84 2.07
CA LYS A 145 -18.79 -17.43 1.06
C LYS A 145 -20.10 -18.02 1.65
N LYS A 146 -20.12 -18.33 2.97
CA LYS A 146 -21.28 -18.93 3.66
C LYS A 146 -22.19 -17.89 4.34
N SER A 147 -21.76 -16.66 4.51
CA SER A 147 -22.52 -15.62 5.20
C SER A 147 -22.27 -14.28 4.52
N LYS A 148 -23.32 -13.69 3.96
CA LYS A 148 -23.24 -12.35 3.31
C LYS A 148 -22.91 -11.21 4.28
N SER A 149 -22.97 -11.45 5.60
CA SER A 149 -22.87 -10.42 6.64
C SER A 149 -21.59 -10.47 7.48
N SER A 150 -20.77 -11.52 7.39
CA SER A 150 -19.56 -11.61 8.21
C SER A 150 -18.30 -11.63 7.36
N GLU A 151 -17.46 -10.62 7.54
CA GLU A 151 -16.12 -10.56 7.02
C GLU A 151 -15.18 -11.32 7.95
N VAL A 152 -14.23 -12.03 7.36
CA VAL A 152 -13.19 -12.75 8.07
C VAL A 152 -11.86 -12.09 7.79
N ILE A 153 -11.13 -11.74 8.84
CA ILE A 153 -9.75 -11.27 8.70
C ILE A 153 -8.87 -12.48 8.44
N LYS A 154 -8.04 -12.37 7.41
CA LYS A 154 -6.92 -13.28 7.18
C LYS A 154 -5.62 -12.59 7.51
N ILE A 155 -4.77 -13.29 8.25
CA ILE A 155 -3.38 -12.93 8.48
C ILE A 155 -2.54 -13.97 7.75
N PHE A 156 -1.81 -13.54 6.74
CA PHE A 156 -0.95 -14.40 5.92
C PHE A 156 0.50 -14.08 6.23
N ASN A 157 1.27 -15.10 6.58
CA ASN A 157 2.72 -14.95 6.80
C ASN A 157 3.44 -15.07 5.45
N LEU A 158 4.23 -14.05 5.11
CA LEU A 158 4.90 -13.91 3.82
C LEU A 158 6.08 -14.88 3.64
N ASP A 159 6.69 -15.34 4.73
CA ASP A 159 7.88 -16.19 4.68
C ASP A 159 7.52 -17.67 4.53
N ASN A 160 6.53 -18.14 5.29
CA ASN A 160 6.17 -19.57 5.32
C ASN A 160 4.86 -19.90 4.60
N ALA A 161 4.20 -18.88 4.00
CA ALA A 161 2.94 -18.99 3.26
C ALA A 161 1.75 -19.59 4.08
N LYS A 162 1.82 -19.55 5.42
CA LYS A 162 0.72 -19.99 6.28
C LYS A 162 -0.26 -18.83 6.53
N SER A 163 -1.51 -19.18 6.76
CA SER A 163 -2.54 -18.18 7.09
C SER A 163 -3.43 -18.64 8.22
N ILE A 164 -3.85 -17.68 9.04
CA ILE A 164 -4.86 -17.84 10.08
C ILE A 164 -6.05 -16.96 9.78
N LYS A 165 -7.23 -17.37 10.30
CA LYS A 165 -8.49 -16.63 10.10
C LYS A 165 -9.05 -16.22 11.45
N ILE A 166 -9.50 -14.97 11.54
CA ILE A 166 -10.09 -14.39 12.74
C ILE A 166 -11.49 -13.85 12.41
N LYS A 167 -12.49 -14.30 13.14
CA LYS A 167 -13.81 -13.65 13.16
C LYS A 167 -13.79 -12.57 14.25
N ALA A 168 -13.30 -11.38 13.87
CA ALA A 168 -13.09 -10.31 14.84
C ALA A 168 -14.38 -9.63 15.30
N HIS A 169 -15.37 -9.46 14.41
CA HIS A 169 -16.63 -8.77 14.71
C HIS A 169 -17.82 -9.48 14.06
N GLU A 170 -19.00 -9.26 14.60
CA GLU A 170 -20.24 -9.72 13.98
C GLU A 170 -20.71 -8.81 12.84
N ASN A 171 -20.40 -7.52 12.96
CA ASN A 171 -20.68 -6.52 11.94
C ASN A 171 -19.47 -6.34 11.04
N LYS A 172 -19.69 -5.68 9.89
CA LYS A 172 -18.66 -5.33 8.92
C LYS A 172 -17.50 -4.59 9.57
N ILE A 173 -16.28 -4.99 9.22
CA ILE A 173 -15.05 -4.40 9.74
C ILE A 173 -14.74 -3.15 8.92
N LYS A 174 -14.45 -2.05 9.61
CA LYS A 174 -14.14 -0.77 8.96
C LYS A 174 -12.67 -0.41 9.06
N TYR A 175 -12.04 -0.69 10.19
CA TYR A 175 -10.65 -0.31 10.42
C TYR A 175 -9.81 -1.48 10.90
N LEU A 176 -8.60 -1.54 10.34
CA LEU A 176 -7.51 -2.42 10.74
C LEU A 176 -6.28 -1.57 11.03
N ALA A 177 -5.51 -1.89 12.04
CA ALA A 177 -4.22 -1.29 12.32
C ALA A 177 -3.27 -2.30 12.95
N LEU A 178 -2.01 -2.30 12.50
CA LEU A 178 -0.91 -3.05 13.11
C LEU A 178 -0.05 -2.10 13.94
N ASN A 179 0.48 -2.59 15.04
CA ASN A 179 1.56 -1.89 15.73
C ASN A 179 2.86 -1.97 14.91
N ASN A 180 3.85 -1.14 15.25
CA ASN A 180 5.11 -1.05 14.49
C ASN A 180 5.90 -2.37 14.43
N LYS A 181 5.70 -3.27 15.40
CA LYS A 181 6.37 -4.58 15.46
C LYS A 181 5.55 -5.69 14.81
N SER A 182 4.38 -5.38 14.25
CA SER A 182 3.44 -6.33 13.65
C SER A 182 2.99 -7.47 14.60
N THR A 183 3.13 -7.28 15.91
CA THR A 183 2.77 -8.27 16.94
C THR A 183 1.32 -8.15 17.38
N GLN A 184 0.69 -6.97 17.18
CA GLN A 184 -0.67 -6.70 17.60
C GLN A 184 -1.49 -6.13 16.45
N LEU A 185 -2.66 -6.71 16.23
CA LEU A 185 -3.67 -6.25 15.28
C LEU A 185 -4.85 -5.65 16.02
N ALA A 186 -5.11 -4.37 15.83
CA ALA A 186 -6.31 -3.70 16.30
C ALA A 186 -7.38 -3.68 15.20
N THR A 187 -8.63 -3.92 15.57
CA THR A 187 -9.77 -3.97 14.65
C THR A 187 -10.97 -3.24 15.20
N SER A 188 -11.75 -2.60 14.34
CA SER A 188 -13.01 -1.95 14.69
C SER A 188 -14.07 -2.21 13.62
N SER A 189 -15.31 -2.44 14.04
CA SER A 189 -16.46 -2.56 13.13
C SER A 189 -16.99 -1.18 12.70
N GLU A 190 -17.93 -1.15 11.75
CA GLU A 190 -18.62 0.07 11.32
C GLU A 190 -19.33 0.80 12.47
N LYS A 191 -19.84 0.07 13.47
CA LYS A 191 -20.43 0.69 14.67
C LYS A 191 -19.42 1.48 15.51
N GLY A 192 -18.13 1.09 15.47
CA GLY A 192 -17.07 1.81 16.16
C GLY A 192 -17.11 1.79 17.70
N THR A 193 -18.01 1.00 18.30
CA THR A 193 -18.19 0.98 19.76
C THR A 193 -17.15 0.16 20.51
N ILE A 194 -16.50 -0.78 19.82
CA ILE A 194 -15.50 -1.68 20.42
C ILE A 194 -14.30 -1.76 19.50
N ILE A 195 -13.11 -1.57 20.07
CA ILE A 195 -11.84 -1.91 19.46
C ILE A 195 -11.37 -3.23 20.07
N ARG A 196 -11.05 -4.21 19.22
CA ARG A 196 -10.46 -5.48 19.63
C ARG A 196 -9.00 -5.54 19.25
N ILE A 197 -8.17 -6.02 20.17
CA ILE A 197 -6.73 -6.19 19.93
C ILE A 197 -6.42 -7.69 20.00
N PHE A 198 -5.73 -8.17 19.00
CA PHE A 198 -5.30 -9.56 18.87
C PHE A 198 -3.77 -9.61 18.86
N ASP A 199 -3.21 -10.56 19.62
CA ASP A 199 -1.80 -10.89 19.49
C ASP A 199 -1.61 -11.80 18.29
N VAL A 200 -0.81 -11.35 17.32
CA VAL A 200 -0.63 -12.05 16.04
C VAL A 200 0.15 -13.36 16.18
N HIS A 201 0.98 -13.49 17.22
CA HIS A 201 1.83 -14.68 17.44
C HIS A 201 1.12 -15.79 18.21
N THR A 202 0.06 -15.48 18.96
CA THR A 202 -0.66 -16.44 19.78
C THR A 202 -1.95 -16.97 19.13
N LEU A 203 -2.20 -16.55 17.89
CA LEU A 203 -3.38 -16.94 17.11
C LEU A 203 -3.20 -18.28 16.38
#